data_efe9f4e2c155507529d15e1e0f0f6f38
#
_entry.id   efe9f4e2c155507529d15e1e0f0f6f38
#
_cell.length_a   1.000
_cell.length_b   1.000
_cell.length_c   1.000
_cell.angle_alpha   90.00
_cell.angle_beta   90.00
_cell.angle_gamma   90.00
#
_symmetry.space_group_name_H-M   'P 1'
#
loop_
_entity.id
_entity.type
_entity.pdbx_description
1 polymer ?
#
loop_
_entity_poly.entity_id
_entity_poly.type
_entity_poly.pdbx_seq_one_letter_code
_entity_poly.pdbx_strand_id
1 'polypeptide(L)'
;MARQEGIPFKVLYGQIEHLGTEQIQQQLQRILDSPEFKATKQQRRFFEFVVKETLSGRAHEIKGYTIATCVFGRSDNFDQNSDPIVSVQANKLRRALERYYLVAGKDDPILIDIPRGTYVPTFCEQVSVVSDTNVYDI
;
A
#
# COMPACT_ATOMS: atom_id res chain seq x y z
N MET A 1 -6.07 13.67 -20.87
CA MET A 1 -6.17 13.45 -20.29
C MET A 1 -6.53 13.18 -19.39
N ALA A 2 -6.57 13.00 -19.21
CA ALA A 2 -6.93 12.77 -18.36
C ALA A 2 -6.99 12.12 -17.65
N ARG A 3 -6.94 11.83 -17.69
CA ARG A 3 -6.96 11.29 -17.06
C ARG A 3 -7.27 11.00 -16.12
N GLN A 4 -7.42 10.96 -16.10
CA GLN A 4 -7.71 10.71 -15.29
C GLN A 4 -8.01 10.42 -14.41
N GLU A 5 -8.17 10.44 -14.47
CA GLU A 5 -8.42 10.31 -13.75
C GLU A 5 -8.56 9.99 -12.77
N GLY A 6 -8.56 9.84 -12.50
CA GLY A 6 -8.67 9.47 -11.67
C GLY A 6 -9.10 9.08 -10.86
N ILE A 7 -9.51 8.69 -10.69
CA ILE A 7 -9.86 8.40 -10.08
C ILE A 7 -9.98 7.83 -9.18
N PRO A 8 -10.28 7.46 -8.75
CA PRO A 8 -10.07 6.98 -7.66
C PRO A 8 -9.66 5.94 -7.29
N PHE A 9 -9.78 5.30 -7.79
CA PHE A 9 -9.35 4.56 -7.57
C PHE A 9 -9.10 3.80 -7.71
N LYS A 10 -9.22 3.68 -8.01
CA LYS A 10 -8.97 3.07 -8.30
C LYS A 10 -8.42 2.69 -8.90
N VAL A 11 -8.29 2.56 -9.20
CA VAL A 11 -7.78 2.37 -9.77
C VAL A 11 -7.36 2.16 -10.53
N LEU A 12 -7.34 2.27 -10.54
CA LEU A 12 -6.87 2.03 -11.57
C LEU A 12 -5.57 2.36 -12.11
N TYR A 13 -5.05 2.01 -12.97
CA TYR A 13 -3.84 1.85 -13.67
C TYR A 13 -3.27 3.17 -14.15
N GLY A 14 -3.99 3.95 -14.85
CA GLY A 14 -3.56 5.26 -15.28
C GLY A 14 -3.32 6.19 -14.13
N GLN A 15 -3.93 5.91 -13.02
CA GLN A 15 -3.76 6.74 -11.85
C GLN A 15 -2.36 6.66 -11.27
N ILE A 16 -1.72 5.50 -11.39
CA ILE A 16 -0.34 5.37 -10.93
C ILE A 16 0.57 6.32 -11.70
N GLU A 17 0.40 6.34 -13.01
CA GLU A 17 1.18 7.24 -13.84
C GLU A 17 0.88 8.69 -13.52
N HIS A 18 -0.39 8.97 -13.29
CA HIS A 18 -0.83 10.32 -13.00
C HIS A 18 -0.26 10.84 -11.70
N LEU A 19 -0.21 9.99 -10.68
CA LEU A 19 0.32 10.39 -9.38
C LEU A 19 1.82 10.57 -9.40
N GLY A 20 2.52 9.75 -10.17
CA GLY A 20 3.96 9.83 -10.22
C GLY A 20 4.63 9.03 -9.13
N THR A 21 5.78 8.50 -9.46
CA THR A 21 6.54 7.62 -8.56
C THR A 21 7.02 8.37 -7.33
N GLU A 22 7.47 9.59 -7.51
CA GLU A 22 8.04 10.35 -6.40
C GLU A 22 7.01 10.62 -5.32
N GLN A 23 5.78 10.95 -5.71
CA GLN A 23 4.72 11.22 -4.76
C GLN A 23 4.38 9.99 -3.93
N ILE A 24 4.37 8.83 -4.58
CA ILE A 24 4.09 7.57 -3.88
C ILE A 24 5.23 7.22 -2.95
N GLN A 25 6.48 7.45 -3.37
CA GLN A 25 7.63 7.20 -2.51
C GLN A 25 7.61 8.10 -1.28
N GLN A 26 7.22 9.35 -1.44
CA GLN A 26 7.09 10.27 -0.32
C GLN A 26 6.02 9.79 0.65
N GLN A 27 4.91 9.30 0.11
CA GLN A 27 3.85 8.78 0.96
C GLN A 27 4.29 7.53 1.71
N LEU A 28 5.01 6.65 1.05
CA LEU A 28 5.56 5.46 1.70
C LEU A 28 6.45 5.86 2.88
N GLN A 29 7.33 6.81 2.65
CA GLN A 29 8.26 7.25 3.69
C GLN A 29 7.51 7.90 4.85
N ARG A 30 6.48 8.69 4.53
CA ARG A 30 5.67 9.33 5.57
C ARG A 30 5.03 8.29 6.48
N ILE A 31 4.52 7.20 5.91
CA ILE A 31 3.94 6.13 6.71
C ILE A 31 5.00 5.44 7.56
N LEU A 32 6.13 5.09 6.94
CA LEU A 32 7.20 4.38 7.64
C LEU A 32 7.76 5.20 8.81
N ASP A 33 7.75 6.52 8.69
CA ASP A 33 8.30 7.40 9.74
C ASP A 33 7.29 7.71 10.83
N SER A 34 6.03 7.36 10.63
CA SER A 34 4.98 7.76 11.57
C SER A 34 4.93 6.83 12.78
N PRO A 35 4.87 7.39 13.99
CA PRO A 35 4.70 6.55 15.19
C PRO A 35 3.34 5.89 15.25
N GLU A 36 2.38 6.35 14.44
CA GLU A 36 1.06 5.73 14.38
C GLU A 36 0.99 4.52 13.47
N PHE A 37 2.04 4.27 12.71
CA PHE A 37 2.11 3.06 11.90
C PHE A 37 2.67 1.94 12.78
N LYS A 38 1.77 1.18 13.38
CA LYS A 38 2.13 0.15 14.37
C LYS A 38 2.45 -1.16 13.68
N ALA A 39 3.56 -1.18 12.99
CA ALA A 39 4.01 -2.36 12.24
C ALA A 39 5.37 -2.80 12.77
N THR A 40 5.60 -4.11 12.73
CA THR A 40 6.90 -4.67 13.11
C THR A 40 7.92 -4.36 12.02
N LYS A 41 9.19 -4.61 12.34
CA LYS A 41 10.26 -4.41 11.39
C LYS A 41 10.05 -5.24 10.13
N GLN A 42 9.63 -6.49 10.28
CA GLN A 42 9.38 -7.36 9.14
C GLN A 42 8.19 -6.89 8.32
N GLN A 43 7.14 -6.41 8.98
CA GLN A 43 5.98 -5.89 8.27
C GLN A 43 6.33 -4.62 7.50
N ARG A 44 7.21 -3.79 8.04
CA ARG A 44 7.69 -2.59 7.34
C ARG A 44 8.49 -2.98 6.10
N ARG A 45 9.32 -4.00 6.21
CA ARG A 45 10.08 -4.48 5.07
C ARG A 45 9.17 -5.06 3.99
N PHE A 46 8.13 -5.77 4.40
CA PHE A 46 7.14 -6.30 3.49
C PHE A 46 6.46 -5.16 2.73
N PHE A 47 6.00 -4.15 3.44
CA PHE A 47 5.35 -2.99 2.86
C PHE A 47 6.25 -2.28 1.86
N GLU A 48 7.47 -2.02 2.28
CA GLU A 48 8.44 -1.34 1.44
C GLU A 48 8.74 -2.15 0.18
N PHE A 49 8.87 -3.46 0.34
CA PHE A 49 9.17 -4.35 -0.79
C PHE A 49 8.07 -4.29 -1.85
N VAL A 50 6.81 -4.46 -1.44
CA VAL A 50 5.74 -4.53 -2.44
C VAL A 50 5.50 -3.18 -3.11
N VAL A 51 5.66 -2.08 -2.39
CA VAL A 51 5.52 -0.76 -3.00
C VAL A 51 6.65 -0.53 -4.01
N LYS A 52 7.88 -0.81 -3.64
CA LYS A 52 9.02 -0.57 -4.52
C LYS A 52 9.01 -1.47 -5.74
N GLU A 53 8.60 -2.73 -5.59
CA GLU A 53 8.49 -3.63 -6.73
C GLU A 53 7.42 -3.14 -7.71
N THR A 54 6.31 -2.65 -7.18
CA THR A 54 5.25 -2.12 -8.03
C THR A 54 5.73 -0.89 -8.80
N LEU A 55 6.41 0.02 -8.11
CA LEU A 55 6.91 1.24 -8.76
C LEU A 55 8.00 0.95 -9.79
N SER A 56 8.69 -0.17 -9.65
CA SER A 56 9.72 -0.57 -10.59
C SER A 56 9.17 -1.36 -11.78
N GLY A 57 7.85 -1.51 -11.85
CA GLY A 57 7.23 -2.23 -12.95
C GLY A 57 7.23 -3.74 -12.79
N ARG A 58 7.45 -4.24 -11.57
CA ARG A 58 7.54 -5.67 -11.31
C ARG A 58 6.39 -6.18 -10.46
N ALA A 59 5.24 -5.51 -10.53
CA ALA A 59 4.07 -5.94 -9.75
C ALA A 59 3.69 -7.38 -10.02
N HIS A 60 3.89 -7.83 -11.25
CA HIS A 60 3.54 -9.19 -11.64
C HIS A 60 4.40 -10.24 -10.92
N GLU A 61 5.50 -9.83 -10.32
CA GLU A 61 6.35 -10.75 -9.57
C GLU A 61 6.02 -10.78 -8.09
N ILE A 62 5.08 -9.98 -7.64
CA ILE A 62 4.70 -9.94 -6.24
C ILE A 62 3.74 -11.10 -5.95
N LYS A 63 4.29 -12.15 -5.37
CA LYS A 63 3.55 -13.37 -5.03
C LYS A 63 4.03 -13.87 -3.68
N GLY A 64 3.24 -14.75 -3.08
CA GLY A 64 3.62 -15.31 -1.78
C GLY A 64 5.03 -15.84 -1.76
N TYR A 65 5.43 -16.54 -2.81
CA TYR A 65 6.77 -17.13 -2.89
C TYR A 65 7.87 -16.05 -2.88
N THR A 66 7.73 -15.01 -3.71
CA THR A 66 8.75 -13.97 -3.77
C THR A 66 8.83 -13.19 -2.46
N ILE A 67 7.70 -12.94 -1.85
CA ILE A 67 7.69 -12.24 -0.56
C ILE A 67 8.34 -13.10 0.52
N ALA A 68 7.99 -14.38 0.55
CA ALA A 68 8.55 -15.30 1.54
C ALA A 68 10.07 -15.38 1.44
N THR A 69 10.59 -15.46 0.22
CA THR A 69 12.02 -15.62 0.04
C THR A 69 12.77 -14.30 0.15
N CYS A 70 12.23 -13.22 -0.39
CA CYS A 70 12.93 -11.93 -0.41
C CYS A 70 12.78 -11.14 0.89
N VAL A 71 11.66 -11.30 1.59
CA VAL A 71 11.39 -10.51 2.78
C VAL A 71 11.58 -11.34 4.06
N PHE A 72 11.06 -12.56 4.06
CA PHE A 72 11.02 -13.36 5.29
C PHE A 72 12.10 -14.44 5.38
N GLY A 73 13.02 -14.44 4.42
CA GLY A 73 14.19 -15.33 4.48
C GLY A 73 13.89 -16.80 4.34
N ARG A 74 12.75 -17.13 3.72
CA ARG A 74 12.43 -18.55 3.50
C ARG A 74 13.26 -19.10 2.36
N SER A 75 13.45 -20.42 2.36
CA SER A 75 14.24 -21.10 1.33
C SER A 75 13.40 -21.34 0.08
N ASP A 76 14.06 -21.80 -0.99
CA ASP A 76 13.37 -22.01 -2.27
C ASP A 76 12.30 -23.06 -2.22
N ASN A 77 12.30 -23.94 -1.21
CA ASN A 77 11.25 -24.93 -1.08
C ASN A 77 10.09 -24.45 -0.21
N PHE A 78 9.95 -23.14 -0.05
CA PHE A 78 8.86 -22.56 0.69
C PHE A 78 7.51 -23.02 0.15
N ASP A 79 6.60 -23.37 1.04
CA ASP A 79 5.26 -23.86 0.71
C ASP A 79 4.23 -23.12 1.57
N GLN A 80 3.35 -22.36 0.94
CA GLN A 80 2.35 -21.56 1.65
C GLN A 80 1.39 -22.42 2.46
N ASN A 81 1.16 -23.66 2.04
CA ASN A 81 0.25 -24.56 2.76
C ASN A 81 0.84 -24.98 4.10
N SER A 82 2.15 -25.09 4.19
CA SER A 82 2.82 -25.48 5.42
C SER A 82 3.26 -24.29 6.26
N ASP A 83 3.48 -23.14 5.62
CA ASP A 83 4.04 -21.96 6.28
C ASP A 83 3.25 -20.73 5.85
N PRO A 84 2.26 -20.32 6.63
CA PRO A 84 1.39 -19.21 6.25
C PRO A 84 1.98 -17.84 6.60
N ILE A 85 3.29 -17.72 6.67
CA ILE A 85 3.94 -16.46 7.12
C ILE A 85 3.47 -15.26 6.31
N VAL A 86 3.38 -15.40 4.99
CA VAL A 86 3.06 -14.24 4.15
C VAL A 86 1.63 -13.77 4.37
N SER A 87 0.66 -14.69 4.36
CA SER A 87 -0.74 -14.31 4.55
C SER A 87 -1.00 -13.76 5.94
N VAL A 88 -0.37 -14.32 6.95
CA VAL A 88 -0.53 -13.83 8.32
C VAL A 88 0.05 -12.42 8.45
N GLN A 89 1.26 -12.22 7.94
CA GLN A 89 1.90 -10.91 8.05
C GLN A 89 1.21 -9.87 7.16
N ALA A 90 0.66 -10.30 6.03
CA ALA A 90 -0.08 -9.40 5.17
C ALA A 90 -1.34 -8.86 5.88
N ASN A 91 -2.04 -9.73 6.60
CA ASN A 91 -3.24 -9.30 7.32
C ASN A 91 -2.89 -8.33 8.44
N LYS A 92 -1.78 -8.56 9.12
CA LYS A 92 -1.34 -7.64 10.17
C LYS A 92 -0.90 -6.30 9.56
N LEU A 93 -0.24 -6.34 8.43
CA LEU A 93 0.17 -5.12 7.74
C LEU A 93 -1.06 -4.33 7.27
N ARG A 94 -2.07 -5.01 6.75
CA ARG A 94 -3.30 -4.35 6.32
C ARG A 94 -3.97 -3.63 7.49
N ARG A 95 -3.99 -4.25 8.66
CA ARG A 95 -4.57 -3.61 9.84
C ARG A 95 -3.75 -2.41 10.29
N ALA A 96 -2.44 -2.50 10.21
CA ALA A 96 -1.57 -1.38 10.58
C ALA A 96 -1.78 -0.19 9.64
N LEU A 97 -1.95 -0.46 8.35
CA LEU A 97 -2.22 0.59 7.37
C LEU A 97 -3.60 1.22 7.62
N GLU A 98 -4.59 0.40 7.88
CA GLU A 98 -5.93 0.87 8.15
C GLU A 98 -5.93 1.80 9.35
N ARG A 99 -5.29 1.40 10.42
CA ARG A 99 -5.18 2.23 11.61
C ARG A 99 -4.44 3.54 11.31
N TYR A 100 -3.35 3.45 10.55
CA TYR A 100 -2.59 4.64 10.20
C TYR A 100 -3.49 5.68 9.52
N TYR A 101 -4.26 5.25 8.53
CA TYR A 101 -5.10 6.17 7.77
C TYR A 101 -6.31 6.67 8.57
N LEU A 102 -6.72 5.96 9.61
CA LEU A 102 -7.79 6.45 10.47
C LEU A 102 -7.30 7.52 11.45
N VAL A 103 -6.03 7.51 11.78
CA VAL A 103 -5.49 8.38 12.82
C VAL A 103 -4.59 9.47 12.23
N ALA A 104 -3.43 9.09 11.73
CA ALA A 104 -2.41 10.06 11.31
C ALA A 104 -2.52 10.42 9.84
N GLY A 105 -2.96 9.49 9.01
CA GLY A 105 -2.91 9.67 7.56
C GLY A 105 -4.22 10.04 6.91
N LYS A 106 -5.23 10.41 7.68
CA LYS A 106 -6.54 10.65 7.08
C LYS A 106 -6.56 11.82 6.12
N ASP A 107 -5.64 12.75 6.26
CA ASP A 107 -5.54 13.89 5.36
C ASP A 107 -4.34 13.81 4.43
N ASP A 108 -3.66 12.67 4.41
CA ASP A 108 -2.53 12.49 3.51
C ASP A 108 -3.00 12.51 2.06
N PRO A 109 -2.15 12.97 1.15
CA PRO A 109 -2.57 13.11 -0.25
C PRO A 109 -2.79 11.79 -0.97
N ILE A 110 -2.15 10.71 -0.51
CA ILE A 110 -2.22 9.44 -1.23
C ILE A 110 -2.56 8.32 -0.26
N LEU A 111 -3.53 7.50 -0.67
CA LEU A 111 -3.88 6.28 0.05
C LEU A 111 -3.12 5.12 -0.58
N ILE A 112 -2.30 4.44 0.21
CA ILE A 112 -1.66 3.20 -0.21
C ILE A 112 -2.37 2.06 0.51
N ASP A 113 -2.88 1.12 -0.27
CA ASP A 113 -3.63 0.01 0.28
C ASP A 113 -3.11 -1.29 -0.32
N ILE A 114 -3.28 -2.39 0.41
CA ILE A 114 -2.97 -3.73 -0.08
C ILE A 114 -4.27 -4.51 -0.05
N PRO A 115 -5.02 -4.53 -1.15
CA PRO A 115 -6.33 -5.17 -1.16
C PRO A 115 -6.26 -6.65 -0.83
N ARG A 116 -7.33 -7.17 -0.24
CA ARG A 116 -7.41 -8.59 0.06
C ARG A 116 -7.45 -9.39 -1.24
N GLY A 117 -6.85 -10.55 -1.20
CA GLY A 117 -6.77 -11.42 -2.37
C GLY A 117 -5.54 -11.19 -3.21
N THR A 118 -4.73 -10.21 -2.87
CA THR A 118 -3.49 -9.93 -3.57
C THR A 118 -2.50 -9.32 -2.58
N TYR A 119 -1.23 -9.29 -2.97
CA TYR A 119 -0.20 -8.58 -2.19
C TYR A 119 0.29 -7.35 -2.94
N VAL A 120 -0.31 -7.05 -4.09
CA VAL A 120 0.07 -5.89 -4.90
C VAL A 120 -0.64 -4.66 -4.35
N PRO A 121 0.10 -3.62 -3.97
CA PRO A 121 -0.55 -2.41 -3.45
C PRO A 121 -1.25 -1.62 -4.54
N THR A 122 -2.24 -0.84 -4.13
CA THR A 122 -2.90 0.14 -4.98
C THR A 122 -2.65 1.52 -4.43
N PHE A 123 -2.70 2.51 -5.29
CA PHE A 123 -2.42 3.90 -4.96
C PHE A 123 -3.55 4.77 -5.48
N CYS A 124 -4.12 5.59 -4.62
CA CYS A 124 -5.17 6.52 -5.02
C CYS A 124 -4.97 7.85 -4.36
N GLU A 125 -5.43 8.90 -5.02
CA GLU A 125 -5.47 10.21 -4.40
C GLU A 125 -6.57 10.23 -3.33
N GLN A 126 -6.30 10.86 -2.20
CA GLN A 126 -7.31 11.11 -1.20
C GLN A 126 -7.84 12.52 -1.37
N VAL A 127 -9.16 12.64 -1.46
CA VAL A 127 -9.80 13.93 -1.58
C VAL A 127 -10.11 14.47 -0.19
N SER A 128 -9.86 15.76 0.02
CA SER A 128 -10.14 16.37 1.31
C SER A 128 -11.63 16.37 1.59
N VAL A 129 -11.98 15.90 2.77
CA VAL A 129 -13.37 15.85 3.20
C VAL A 129 -13.93 17.24 3.46
N VAL A 130 -13.05 18.18 3.73
CA VAL A 130 -13.47 19.52 4.08
C VAL A 130 -14.33 20.14 2.97
N SER A 131 -13.96 19.93 1.73
CA SER A 131 -14.73 20.50 0.63
C SER A 131 -16.13 19.92 0.57
N ASP A 132 -16.29 18.67 0.93
CA ASP A 132 -17.62 18.05 0.93
C ASP A 132 -18.48 18.61 2.04
N THR A 133 -17.88 18.86 3.17
CA THR A 133 -18.60 19.41 4.30
C THR A 133 -19.19 20.78 3.99
N ASN A 134 -18.44 21.59 3.27
CA ASN A 134 -18.88 22.92 2.94
C ASN A 134 -20.13 22.92 2.09
N VAL A 135 -20.31 21.90 1.30
CA VAL A 135 -21.47 21.80 0.46
C VAL A 135 -22.74 21.69 1.29
N TYR A 136 -22.65 21.01 2.40
CA TYR A 136 -23.82 20.78 3.24
C TYR A 136 -24.21 22.00 4.05
N ASP A 137 -23.29 22.92 4.21
CA ASP A 137 -23.57 24.13 4.96
C ASP A 137 -24.50 25.06 4.22
N ILE A 138 -24.65 24.83 2.96
CA ILE A 138 -25.54 25.62 2.16
C ILE A 138 -26.98 25.17 2.33
#